data_2f730d27a70e3a9e5582749fb24368f3
#
_entry.id   2f730d27a70e3a9e5582749fb24368f3
#
_cell.length_a   1.000
_cell.length_b   1.000
_cell.length_c   1.000
_cell.angle_alpha   90.00
_cell.angle_beta   90.00
_cell.angle_gamma   90.00
#
_symmetry.space_group_name_H-M   'P 1'
#
loop_
_entity.id
_entity.type
_entity.pdbx_description
1 polymer ?
#
loop_
_entity_poly.entity_id
_entity_poly.type
_entity_poly.pdbx_seq_one_letter_code
_entity_poly.pdbx_strand_id
1 'polypeptide(L)'
;MQKGLPEALIQTYESPHTLTEEEEKLFAENMKWADAAAIGCGMTVCESGRRMLALAAAQETLPLVIDADGLNILADEESLGKLLKDRNRQEKNVVLTPHMGELARLLHKPIAEVVAAEIESTIQAAKETGCIVAGKSARTCVCSFGEPLFL
;
A
#
# COMPACT_ATOMS: atom_id res chain seq x y z
N MET A 1 -15.32 12.90 -15.87
CA MET A 1 -15.05 11.61 -15.22
C MET A 1 -16.27 10.94 -14.56
N GLN A 2 -17.26 11.68 -14.06
CA GLN A 2 -18.45 11.09 -13.41
C GLN A 2 -19.43 10.32 -14.34
N LYS A 3 -19.25 10.36 -15.66
CA LYS A 3 -20.19 9.69 -16.60
C LYS A 3 -20.15 8.16 -16.58
N GLY A 4 -19.15 7.53 -15.96
CA GLY A 4 -18.96 6.08 -15.95
C GLY A 4 -19.23 5.40 -14.60
N LEU A 5 -19.25 6.14 -13.50
CA LEU A 5 -19.43 5.61 -12.13
C LEU A 5 -20.32 6.60 -11.34
N PRO A 6 -21.64 6.56 -11.54
CA PRO A 6 -22.56 7.52 -10.92
C PRO A 6 -22.61 7.44 -9.40
N GLU A 7 -22.22 6.29 -8.82
CA GLU A 7 -22.17 6.07 -7.36
C GLU A 7 -20.88 6.60 -6.72
N ALA A 8 -19.85 6.95 -7.51
CA ALA A 8 -18.58 7.41 -6.98
C ALA A 8 -18.66 8.89 -6.56
N LEU A 9 -18.32 9.15 -5.31
CA LEU A 9 -18.01 10.50 -4.84
C LEU A 9 -16.56 10.82 -5.23
N ILE A 10 -16.37 11.91 -5.96
CA ILE A 10 -15.05 12.37 -6.40
C ILE A 10 -14.63 13.56 -5.56
N GLN A 11 -13.49 13.43 -4.90
CA GLN A 11 -12.81 14.53 -4.23
C GLN A 11 -11.50 14.82 -4.94
N THR A 12 -11.22 16.08 -5.20
CA THR A 12 -9.98 16.56 -5.80
C THR A 12 -9.14 17.27 -4.74
N TYR A 13 -7.82 17.15 -4.87
CA TYR A 13 -6.84 17.87 -4.07
C TYR A 13 -6.14 18.89 -4.98
N GLU A 14 -5.95 20.10 -4.51
CA GLU A 14 -5.50 21.21 -5.37
C GLU A 14 -4.00 21.16 -5.67
N SER A 15 -3.19 20.67 -4.74
CA SER A 15 -1.73 20.65 -4.89
C SER A 15 -1.16 19.23 -4.87
N PRO A 16 -0.33 18.86 -5.84
CA PRO A 16 0.41 17.59 -5.80
C PRO A 16 1.58 17.62 -4.80
N HIS A 17 1.95 18.80 -4.29
CA HIS A 17 3.16 18.95 -3.47
C HIS A 17 2.91 18.98 -1.98
N THR A 18 1.77 19.55 -1.55
CA THR A 18 1.48 19.70 -0.11
C THR A 18 -0.02 19.69 0.11
N LEU A 19 -0.51 18.91 1.05
CA LEU A 19 -1.90 18.98 1.49
C LEU A 19 -2.07 20.19 2.42
N THR A 20 -3.18 20.90 2.26
CA THR A 20 -3.61 21.90 3.24
C THR A 20 -4.15 21.20 4.50
N GLU A 21 -4.26 21.93 5.61
CA GLU A 21 -4.83 21.38 6.85
C GLU A 21 -6.29 20.91 6.65
N GLU A 22 -7.05 21.63 5.82
CA GLU A 22 -8.43 21.26 5.49
C GLU A 22 -8.49 19.98 4.65
N GLU A 23 -7.59 19.82 3.67
CA GLU A 23 -7.50 18.62 2.85
C GLU A 23 -7.08 17.40 3.69
N GLU A 24 -6.12 17.55 4.60
CA GLU A 24 -5.72 16.48 5.53
C GLU A 24 -6.88 16.06 6.43
N LYS A 25 -7.59 17.03 6.99
CA LYS A 25 -8.76 16.77 7.85
C LYS A 25 -9.85 16.04 7.10
N LEU A 26 -10.17 16.50 5.91
CA LEU A 26 -11.19 15.87 5.06
C LEU A 26 -10.79 14.47 4.63
N PHE A 27 -9.52 14.24 4.28
CA PHE A 27 -9.00 12.91 3.99
C PHE A 27 -9.12 11.98 5.21
N ALA A 28 -8.73 12.45 6.39
CA ALA A 28 -8.81 11.69 7.62
C ALA A 28 -10.28 11.37 8.03
N GLU A 29 -11.21 12.28 7.79
CA GLU A 29 -12.65 12.05 8.00
C GLU A 29 -13.19 10.98 7.05
N ASN A 30 -12.80 11.01 5.77
CA ASN A 30 -13.16 9.98 4.80
C ASN A 30 -12.61 8.60 5.20
N MET A 31 -11.38 8.54 5.71
CA MET A 31 -10.79 7.29 6.20
C MET A 31 -11.54 6.70 7.41
N LYS A 32 -12.08 7.55 8.29
CA LYS A 32 -12.90 7.10 9.43
C LYS A 32 -14.27 6.59 9.01
N TRP A 33 -14.81 7.13 7.93
CA TRP A 33 -16.11 6.74 7.38
C TRP A 33 -16.04 5.45 6.56
N ALA A 34 -14.90 5.16 5.95
CA ALA A 34 -14.72 4.02 5.05
C ALA A 34 -14.70 2.67 5.81
N ASP A 35 -15.27 1.65 5.20
CA ASP A 35 -15.18 0.25 5.66
C ASP A 35 -13.84 -0.40 5.26
N ALA A 36 -13.21 0.06 4.18
CA ALA A 36 -11.89 -0.33 3.69
C ALA A 36 -11.32 0.78 2.80
N ALA A 37 -10.00 0.83 2.64
CA ALA A 37 -9.35 1.76 1.74
C ALA A 37 -8.36 1.06 0.81
N ALA A 38 -8.30 1.53 -0.44
CA ALA A 38 -7.22 1.19 -1.38
C ALA A 38 -6.47 2.48 -1.72
N ILE A 39 -5.14 2.45 -1.62
CA ILE A 39 -4.31 3.65 -1.77
C ILE A 39 -3.10 3.38 -2.64
N GLY A 40 -2.71 4.38 -3.42
CA GLY A 40 -1.48 4.36 -4.23
C GLY A 40 -1.70 4.49 -5.72
N CYS A 41 -2.83 4.00 -6.27
CA CYS A 41 -3.09 4.06 -7.71
C CYS A 41 -3.23 5.51 -8.20
N GLY A 42 -2.26 5.96 -9.04
CA GLY A 42 -2.25 7.33 -9.59
C GLY A 42 -1.96 8.44 -8.56
N MET A 43 -1.41 8.08 -7.40
CA MET A 43 -1.18 9.02 -6.30
C MET A 43 0.06 9.88 -6.51
N THR A 44 1.01 9.41 -7.29
CA THR A 44 2.35 10.00 -7.50
C THR A 44 3.23 9.93 -6.23
N VAL A 45 4.53 9.68 -6.44
CA VAL A 45 5.53 9.69 -5.34
C VAL A 45 5.92 11.13 -5.05
N CYS A 46 5.12 11.80 -4.23
CA CYS A 46 5.28 13.21 -3.86
C CYS A 46 4.94 13.41 -2.37
N GLU A 47 5.13 14.61 -1.85
CA GLU A 47 4.91 14.91 -0.43
C GLU A 47 3.44 14.67 -0.02
N SER A 48 2.47 15.11 -0.83
CA SER A 48 1.04 14.85 -0.58
C SER A 48 0.75 13.34 -0.54
N GLY A 49 1.32 12.57 -1.48
CA GLY A 49 1.18 11.11 -1.51
C GLY A 49 1.75 10.44 -0.26
N ARG A 50 2.94 10.85 0.19
CA ARG A 50 3.56 10.37 1.44
C ARG A 50 2.66 10.66 2.64
N ARG A 51 2.14 11.88 2.70
CA ARG A 51 1.27 12.31 3.80
C ARG A 51 -0.05 11.54 3.82
N MET A 52 -0.70 11.36 2.65
CA MET A 52 -1.94 10.57 2.53
C MET A 52 -1.71 9.11 2.96
N LEU A 53 -0.61 8.49 2.53
CA LEU A 53 -0.29 7.12 2.93
C LEU A 53 -0.06 7.03 4.45
N ALA A 54 0.64 8.00 5.04
CA ALA A 54 0.86 8.04 6.50
C ALA A 54 -0.47 8.19 7.26
N LEU A 55 -1.36 9.07 6.82
CA LEU A 55 -2.69 9.26 7.40
C LEU A 55 -3.56 8.00 7.31
N ALA A 56 -3.54 7.31 6.17
CA ALA A 56 -4.26 6.04 5.98
C ALA A 56 -3.66 4.92 6.86
N ALA A 57 -2.34 4.81 6.91
CA ALA A 57 -1.65 3.82 7.73
C ALA A 57 -1.88 4.03 9.24
N ALA A 58 -2.09 5.26 9.68
CA ALA A 58 -2.41 5.60 11.06
C ALA A 58 -3.85 5.23 11.48
N GLN A 59 -4.75 4.91 10.55
CA GLN A 59 -6.11 4.47 10.87
C GLN A 59 -6.10 3.00 11.31
N GLU A 60 -5.98 2.78 12.60
CA GLU A 60 -5.71 1.46 13.17
C GLU A 60 -6.73 0.37 12.83
N THR A 61 -7.99 0.69 12.60
CA THR A 61 -9.07 -0.28 12.39
C THR A 61 -9.47 -0.48 10.93
N LEU A 62 -9.01 0.40 10.02
CA LEU A 62 -9.41 0.40 8.62
C LEU A 62 -8.61 -0.65 7.83
N PRO A 63 -9.23 -1.69 7.24
CA PRO A 63 -8.54 -2.57 6.28
C PRO A 63 -7.93 -1.76 5.14
N LEU A 64 -6.66 -2.02 4.80
CA LEU A 64 -5.92 -1.20 3.86
C LEU A 64 -5.28 -2.06 2.76
N VAL A 65 -5.51 -1.68 1.51
CA VAL A 65 -4.79 -2.21 0.35
C VAL A 65 -3.83 -1.13 -0.16
N ILE A 66 -2.55 -1.47 -0.34
CA ILE A 66 -1.53 -0.56 -0.86
C ILE A 66 -1.01 -1.12 -2.19
N ASP A 67 -1.10 -0.30 -3.25
CA ASP A 67 -0.63 -0.66 -4.60
C ASP A 67 0.15 0.49 -5.24
N ALA A 68 0.79 0.25 -6.36
CA ALA A 68 1.41 1.23 -7.25
C ALA A 68 2.33 2.24 -6.49
N ASP A 69 2.05 3.56 -6.61
CA ASP A 69 2.88 4.60 -5.97
C ASP A 69 2.91 4.50 -4.45
N GLY A 70 1.87 3.93 -3.83
CA GLY A 70 1.86 3.63 -2.40
C GLY A 70 2.96 2.64 -2.01
N LEU A 71 3.21 1.62 -2.83
CA LEU A 71 4.31 0.66 -2.64
C LEU A 71 5.68 1.30 -2.87
N ASN A 72 5.78 2.19 -3.86
CA ASN A 72 7.01 2.94 -4.12
C ASN A 72 7.37 3.85 -2.94
N ILE A 73 6.37 4.55 -2.37
CA ILE A 73 6.56 5.37 -1.17
C ILE A 73 6.96 4.49 0.03
N LEU A 74 6.30 3.34 0.21
CA LEU A 74 6.60 2.43 1.30
C LEU A 74 8.03 1.90 1.25
N ALA A 75 8.56 1.63 0.05
CA ALA A 75 9.93 1.19 -0.15
C ALA A 75 10.97 2.24 0.27
N ASP A 76 10.64 3.53 0.16
CA ASP A 76 11.52 4.65 0.51
C ASP A 76 11.40 5.09 1.99
N GLU A 77 10.33 4.66 2.70
CA GLU A 77 9.94 5.20 4.00
C GLU A 77 9.95 4.13 5.10
N GLU A 78 11.10 3.91 5.73
CA GLU A 78 11.25 2.90 6.81
C GLU A 78 10.26 3.08 7.96
N SER A 79 9.91 4.32 8.28
CA SER A 79 8.94 4.67 9.33
C SER A 79 7.55 4.12 9.03
N LEU A 80 7.10 4.18 7.78
CA LEU A 80 5.83 3.61 7.34
C LEU A 80 5.86 2.08 7.40
N GLY A 81 6.97 1.45 7.02
CA GLY A 81 7.15 0.00 7.14
C GLY A 81 7.01 -0.48 8.58
N LYS A 82 7.61 0.22 9.54
CA LYS A 82 7.46 -0.06 10.97
C LYS A 82 6.01 0.10 11.43
N LEU A 83 5.36 1.20 11.06
CA LEU A 83 3.96 1.46 11.41
C LEU A 83 3.02 0.35 10.91
N LEU A 84 3.18 -0.08 9.66
CA LEU A 84 2.37 -1.16 9.08
C LEU A 84 2.63 -2.51 9.79
N LYS A 85 3.88 -2.80 10.12
CA LYS A 85 4.24 -4.03 10.84
C LYS A 85 3.64 -4.08 12.24
N ASP A 86 3.66 -2.97 12.97
CA ASP A 86 3.06 -2.88 14.30
C ASP A 86 1.53 -2.96 14.23
N ARG A 87 0.92 -2.35 13.22
CA ARG A 87 -0.50 -2.45 12.94
C ARG A 87 -0.93 -3.89 12.68
N ASN A 88 -0.22 -4.66 11.85
CA ASN A 88 -0.58 -6.04 11.51
C ASN A 88 -0.43 -7.01 12.67
N ARG A 89 0.47 -6.77 13.62
CA ARG A 89 0.55 -7.56 14.88
C ARG A 89 -0.73 -7.54 15.71
N GLN A 90 -1.63 -6.59 15.44
CA GLN A 90 -2.92 -6.44 16.10
C GLN A 90 -4.08 -6.97 15.22
N GLU A 91 -3.80 -7.87 14.26
CA GLU A 91 -4.75 -8.44 13.29
C GLU A 91 -5.47 -7.40 12.40
N LYS A 92 -4.83 -6.24 12.20
CA LYS A 92 -5.38 -5.15 11.40
C LYS A 92 -4.86 -5.24 9.97
N ASN A 93 -5.56 -5.99 9.16
CA ASN A 93 -5.13 -6.44 7.83
C ASN A 93 -4.69 -5.31 6.89
N VAL A 94 -3.42 -5.38 6.48
CA VAL A 94 -2.88 -4.61 5.37
C VAL A 94 -2.47 -5.58 4.27
N VAL A 95 -2.92 -5.31 3.06
CA VAL A 95 -2.59 -6.08 1.87
C VAL A 95 -1.72 -5.24 0.95
N LEU A 96 -0.57 -5.74 0.59
CA LEU A 96 0.31 -5.17 -0.43
C LEU A 96 0.15 -5.97 -1.73
N THR A 97 0.03 -5.28 -2.86
CA THR A 97 -0.21 -5.94 -4.16
C THR A 97 0.89 -5.62 -5.19
N PRO A 98 2.18 -5.89 -4.90
CA PRO A 98 3.30 -5.53 -5.76
C PRO A 98 3.34 -6.37 -7.04
N HIS A 99 3.60 -5.75 -8.19
CA HIS A 99 4.22 -6.45 -9.32
C HIS A 99 5.71 -6.67 -9.03
N MET A 100 6.41 -7.48 -9.85
CA MET A 100 7.80 -7.86 -9.56
C MET A 100 8.77 -6.67 -9.44
N GLY A 101 8.53 -5.57 -10.17
CA GLY A 101 9.35 -4.36 -10.06
C GLY A 101 9.13 -3.60 -8.74
N GLU A 102 7.90 -3.54 -8.25
CA GLU A 102 7.56 -2.96 -6.94
C GLU A 102 8.08 -3.85 -5.81
N LEU A 103 7.96 -5.17 -5.97
CA LEU A 103 8.51 -6.15 -5.02
C LEU A 103 10.03 -6.02 -4.89
N ALA A 104 10.73 -5.82 -6.01
CA ALA A 104 12.17 -5.58 -6.03
C ALA A 104 12.56 -4.31 -5.26
N ARG A 105 11.79 -3.23 -5.40
CA ARG A 105 12.01 -1.99 -4.62
C ARG A 105 11.77 -2.19 -3.14
N LEU A 106 10.66 -2.84 -2.77
CA LEU A 106 10.34 -3.16 -1.37
C LEU A 106 11.43 -3.98 -0.68
N LEU A 107 12.04 -4.91 -1.41
CA LEU A 107 13.12 -5.77 -0.91
C LEU A 107 14.52 -5.17 -1.10
N HIS A 108 14.64 -4.01 -1.73
CA HIS A 108 15.92 -3.38 -2.10
C HIS A 108 16.84 -4.35 -2.87
N LYS A 109 16.26 -5.14 -3.79
CA LYS A 109 16.97 -6.16 -4.58
C LYS A 109 16.92 -5.86 -6.09
N PRO A 110 17.89 -6.37 -6.86
CA PRO A 110 17.79 -6.35 -8.31
C PRO A 110 16.54 -7.09 -8.81
N ILE A 111 15.83 -6.52 -9.78
CA ILE A 111 14.61 -7.13 -10.33
C ILE A 111 14.85 -8.53 -10.90
N ALA A 112 16.02 -8.78 -11.48
CA ALA A 112 16.38 -10.10 -12.02
C ALA A 112 16.42 -11.18 -10.94
N GLU A 113 16.89 -10.86 -9.74
CA GLU A 113 16.91 -11.76 -8.59
C GLU A 113 15.48 -12.08 -8.11
N VAL A 114 14.64 -11.06 -8.02
CA VAL A 114 13.25 -11.22 -7.59
C VAL A 114 12.42 -12.04 -8.58
N VAL A 115 12.60 -11.81 -9.88
CA VAL A 115 11.94 -12.59 -10.95
C VAL A 115 12.43 -14.05 -10.98
N ALA A 116 13.70 -14.30 -10.70
CA ALA A 116 14.24 -15.66 -10.64
C ALA A 116 13.70 -16.47 -9.43
N ALA A 117 13.20 -15.79 -8.39
CA ALA A 117 12.71 -16.39 -7.15
C ALA A 117 11.43 -15.69 -6.67
N GLU A 118 10.38 -15.69 -7.51
CA GLU A 118 9.13 -14.91 -7.28
C GLU A 118 8.43 -15.30 -5.98
N ILE A 119 8.31 -16.59 -5.70
CA ILE A 119 7.63 -17.11 -4.50
C ILE A 119 8.42 -16.76 -3.25
N GLU A 120 9.70 -17.05 -3.23
CA GLU A 120 10.60 -16.79 -2.11
C GLU A 120 10.68 -15.29 -1.82
N SER A 121 10.71 -14.45 -2.85
CA SER A 121 10.71 -13.00 -2.74
C SER A 121 9.39 -12.49 -2.15
N THR A 122 8.25 -13.07 -2.56
CA THR A 122 6.95 -12.71 -1.99
C THR A 122 6.85 -13.12 -0.52
N ILE A 123 7.34 -14.32 -0.16
CA ILE A 123 7.43 -14.79 1.23
C ILE A 123 8.32 -13.86 2.05
N GLN A 124 9.47 -13.47 1.51
CA GLN A 124 10.39 -12.54 2.18
C GLN A 124 9.72 -11.19 2.45
N ALA A 125 9.06 -10.61 1.46
CA ALA A 125 8.35 -9.33 1.64
C ALA A 125 7.26 -9.42 2.71
N ALA A 126 6.49 -10.52 2.75
CA ALA A 126 5.48 -10.74 3.78
C ALA A 126 6.11 -10.83 5.19
N LYS A 127 7.26 -11.48 5.33
CA LYS A 127 8.01 -11.54 6.61
C LYS A 127 8.56 -10.18 7.03
N GLU A 128 9.15 -9.43 6.10
CA GLU A 128 9.79 -8.15 6.40
C GLU A 128 8.76 -7.06 6.73
N THR A 129 7.66 -7.00 5.97
CA THR A 129 6.60 -6.00 6.18
C THR A 129 5.60 -6.39 7.26
N GLY A 130 5.47 -7.68 7.56
CA GLY A 130 4.41 -8.22 8.41
C GLY A 130 3.03 -8.12 7.78
N CYS A 131 2.93 -7.79 6.48
CA CYS A 131 1.69 -7.61 5.73
C CYS A 131 1.31 -8.89 4.96
N ILE A 132 0.06 -8.97 4.53
CA ILE A 132 -0.34 -9.89 3.47
C ILE A 132 0.23 -9.34 2.16
N VAL A 133 0.96 -10.16 1.40
CA VAL A 133 1.54 -9.75 0.12
C VAL A 133 1.00 -10.62 -1.00
N ALA A 134 0.40 -9.97 -2.00
CA ALA A 134 -0.02 -10.60 -3.26
C ALA A 134 0.97 -10.20 -4.38
N GLY A 135 2.03 -10.97 -4.55
CA GLY A 135 3.04 -10.76 -5.59
C GLY A 135 2.50 -11.08 -6.97
N LYS A 136 2.36 -10.05 -7.82
CA LYS A 136 1.75 -10.14 -9.16
C LYS A 136 2.80 -10.47 -10.22
N SER A 137 2.67 -11.63 -10.89
CA SER A 137 3.43 -12.02 -12.08
C SER A 137 2.52 -12.73 -13.07
N ALA A 138 3.03 -13.67 -13.87
CA ALA A 138 2.20 -14.56 -14.69
C ALA A 138 1.24 -15.42 -13.84
N ARG A 139 1.59 -15.64 -12.60
CA ARG A 139 0.75 -16.21 -11.53
C ARG A 139 0.84 -15.29 -10.32
N THR A 140 -0.20 -15.24 -9.49
CA THR A 140 -0.19 -14.44 -8.26
C THR A 140 0.10 -15.33 -7.07
N CYS A 141 1.19 -15.06 -6.37
CA CYS A 141 1.50 -15.69 -5.09
C CYS A 141 0.97 -14.81 -3.96
N VAL A 142 0.15 -15.38 -3.07
CA VAL A 142 -0.36 -14.68 -1.88
C VAL A 142 0.27 -15.29 -0.65
N CYS A 143 0.93 -14.46 0.15
CA CYS A 143 1.62 -14.86 1.38
C CYS A 143 1.12 -14.02 2.56
N SER A 144 0.98 -14.67 3.72
CA SER A 144 0.68 -14.01 4.99
C SER A 144 1.67 -14.48 6.04
N PHE A 145 2.25 -13.55 6.81
CA PHE A 145 3.23 -13.85 7.87
C PHE A 145 4.41 -14.73 7.42
N GLY A 146 4.73 -14.71 6.13
CA GLY A 146 5.78 -15.52 5.53
C GLY A 146 5.40 -16.97 5.21
N GLU A 147 4.12 -17.29 5.26
CA GLU A 147 3.56 -18.56 4.79
C GLU A 147 2.77 -18.32 3.50
N PRO A 148 2.97 -19.14 2.43
CA PRO A 148 2.16 -19.04 1.23
C PRO A 148 0.74 -19.49 1.53
N LEU A 149 -0.24 -18.69 1.07
CA LEU A 149 -1.66 -19.01 1.16
C LEU A 149 -2.18 -19.60 -0.16
N PHE A 150 -1.72 -19.05 -1.27
CA PHE A 150 -2.06 -19.47 -2.63
C PHE A 150 -0.88 -19.28 -3.57
N LEU A 151 -0.78 -20.14 -4.58
CA LEU A 151 0.20 -20.13 -5.66
C LEU A 151 -0.50 -20.06 -7.01
#